data_bbca62417b0aaab7912ec77580bfac6b
#
_entry.id   bbca62417b0aaab7912ec77580bfac6b
#
_cell.length_a   1.000
_cell.length_b   1.000
_cell.length_c   1.000
_cell.angle_alpha   90.00
_cell.angle_beta   90.00
_cell.angle_gamma   90.00
#
_symmetry.space_group_name_H-M   'P 1'
#
loop_
_entity.id
_entity.type
_entity.pdbx_description
1 polymer ?
#
loop_
_entity_poly.entity_id
_entity_poly.type
_entity_poly.pdbx_seq_one_letter_code
_entity_poly.pdbx_strand_id
1 'polypeptide(L)'
;MRLSPSRVPSVVALPLGFLLLPLGVILLPLAPELGVPLSLLATRFLGRKFEWARRFNAWIDAKWHSLRARMKNGQNPDRPKLWRWIVGTIAILIAWQGFGAILTIGAAVYFGFDLEVLFATDDAGLAKQRELPPWSAAAATLVSFIPFFLATLIAYRFILKRPIKKLLTIHDRYSWKRTWIGFASFAAISLPMGVGDLLLNRESYTWNWDPVAMAPFLVVALTLLPIQTTAEELFFRGWLQQWLDNGKKKQWTIAIVGGALFALPHLANPEVSGNELFFPIISYGAVGFMLAWTTFRDKTLEIAIGAHFANNFLGSILVSTEDSSIPSPSLFTTPDVAWVPAAISAVVLVPIFIWLTGKWNAKVAA
;
A
#
# COMPACT_ATOMS: atom_id res chain seq x y z
N MET A 1 25.19 6.81 -16.84
CA MET A 1 26.39 5.97 -16.98
C MET A 1 25.96 4.51 -16.87
N ARG A 2 25.98 3.73 -17.97
CA ARG A 2 25.64 2.30 -17.94
C ARG A 2 26.90 1.56 -17.52
N LEU A 3 26.99 1.13 -16.28
CA LEU A 3 27.98 0.16 -15.84
C LEU A 3 27.67 -1.17 -16.54
N SER A 4 28.33 -1.43 -17.66
CA SER A 4 28.27 -2.73 -18.30
C SER A 4 29.04 -3.73 -17.44
N PRO A 5 28.40 -4.80 -16.90
CA PRO A 5 29.09 -5.82 -16.10
C PRO A 5 30.30 -6.44 -16.82
N SER A 6 30.34 -6.39 -18.14
CA SER A 6 31.43 -6.92 -18.98
C SER A 6 32.78 -6.20 -18.78
N ARG A 7 32.81 -4.99 -18.21
CA ARG A 7 34.04 -4.21 -18.01
C ARG A 7 34.75 -4.45 -16.66
N VAL A 8 34.10 -5.18 -15.73
CA VAL A 8 34.70 -5.50 -14.43
C VAL A 8 35.62 -6.72 -14.56
N PRO A 9 36.90 -6.69 -14.16
CA PRO A 9 37.80 -7.86 -14.21
C PRO A 9 37.19 -9.05 -13.45
N SER A 10 37.42 -10.29 -13.95
CA SER A 10 36.84 -11.50 -13.33
C SER A 10 37.30 -11.70 -11.89
N VAL A 11 38.50 -11.25 -11.56
CA VAL A 11 39.08 -11.29 -10.19
C VAL A 11 38.23 -10.48 -9.20
N VAL A 12 37.57 -9.40 -9.66
CA VAL A 12 36.72 -8.54 -8.81
C VAL A 12 35.25 -8.98 -8.91
N ALA A 13 34.84 -9.46 -10.08
CA ALA A 13 33.42 -9.81 -10.33
C ALA A 13 32.94 -10.98 -9.48
N LEU A 14 33.76 -12.02 -9.27
CA LEU A 14 33.37 -13.19 -8.49
C LEU A 14 33.20 -12.89 -7.00
N PRO A 15 34.16 -12.24 -6.31
CA PRO A 15 33.96 -11.83 -4.92
C PRO A 15 32.75 -10.92 -4.75
N LEU A 16 32.54 -9.95 -5.64
CA LEU A 16 31.36 -9.10 -5.61
C LEU A 16 30.06 -9.89 -5.78
N GLY A 17 30.02 -10.89 -6.68
CA GLY A 17 28.87 -11.75 -6.86
C GLY A 17 28.52 -12.55 -5.61
N PHE A 18 29.53 -13.10 -4.92
CA PHE A 18 29.34 -13.84 -3.68
C PHE A 18 28.95 -12.95 -2.49
N LEU A 19 29.39 -11.68 -2.47
CA LEU A 19 29.00 -10.71 -1.45
C LEU A 19 27.57 -10.19 -1.67
N LEU A 20 27.25 -9.84 -2.91
CA LEU A 20 25.98 -9.22 -3.26
C LEU A 20 24.80 -10.19 -3.27
N LEU A 21 25.04 -11.49 -3.53
CA LEU A 21 23.93 -12.46 -3.59
C LEU A 21 23.27 -12.67 -2.22
N PRO A 22 24.01 -13.01 -1.15
CA PRO A 22 23.40 -13.15 0.18
C PRO A 22 22.79 -11.82 0.67
N LEU A 23 23.49 -10.70 0.45
CA LEU A 23 22.98 -9.37 0.81
C LEU A 23 21.66 -9.07 0.08
N GLY A 24 21.58 -9.35 -1.22
CA GLY A 24 20.37 -9.18 -2.00
C GLY A 24 19.24 -10.08 -1.53
N VAL A 25 19.54 -11.35 -1.20
CA VAL A 25 18.54 -12.31 -0.70
C VAL A 25 18.03 -11.91 0.68
N ILE A 26 18.90 -11.47 1.59
CA ILE A 26 18.52 -10.97 2.93
C ILE A 26 17.62 -9.73 2.82
N LEU A 27 17.91 -8.85 1.86
CA LEU A 27 17.12 -7.64 1.64
C LEU A 27 15.81 -7.88 0.89
N LEU A 28 15.58 -9.04 0.29
CA LEU A 28 14.32 -9.32 -0.42
C LEU A 28 13.07 -9.13 0.46
N PRO A 29 13.01 -9.66 1.69
CA PRO A 29 11.85 -9.45 2.57
C PRO A 29 11.83 -8.07 3.24
N LEU A 30 12.97 -7.41 3.43
CA LEU A 30 13.10 -6.15 4.16
C LEU A 30 12.98 -4.92 3.23
N ALA A 31 13.62 -4.99 2.06
CA ALA A 31 13.68 -3.92 1.08
C ALA A 31 13.78 -4.55 -0.33
N PRO A 32 12.68 -5.10 -0.88
CA PRO A 32 12.69 -5.81 -2.16
C PRO A 32 13.20 -4.94 -3.31
N GLU A 33 13.02 -3.62 -3.25
CA GLU A 33 13.54 -2.64 -4.21
C GLU A 33 15.07 -2.58 -4.25
N LEU A 34 15.75 -2.95 -3.18
CA LEU A 34 17.21 -3.12 -3.11
C LEU A 34 17.61 -4.58 -3.30
N GLY A 35 16.89 -5.51 -2.67
CA GLY A 35 17.18 -6.94 -2.72
C GLY A 35 17.12 -7.52 -4.13
N VAL A 36 16.09 -7.17 -4.92
CA VAL A 36 15.95 -7.66 -6.31
C VAL A 36 17.09 -7.17 -7.21
N PRO A 37 17.41 -5.87 -7.32
CA PRO A 37 18.52 -5.40 -8.14
C PRO A 37 19.87 -5.98 -7.73
N LEU A 38 20.14 -6.08 -6.42
CA LEU A 38 21.38 -6.64 -5.91
C LEU A 38 21.54 -8.12 -6.24
N SER A 39 20.48 -8.91 -6.07
CA SER A 39 20.46 -10.32 -6.43
C SER A 39 20.68 -10.53 -7.94
N LEU A 40 20.02 -9.74 -8.78
CA LEU A 40 20.20 -9.79 -10.24
C LEU A 40 21.61 -9.37 -10.65
N LEU A 41 22.19 -8.35 -10.02
CA LEU A 41 23.57 -7.93 -10.29
C LEU A 41 24.55 -9.02 -9.86
N ALA A 42 24.36 -9.63 -8.71
CA ALA A 42 25.16 -10.74 -8.22
C ALA A 42 25.16 -11.92 -9.19
N THR A 43 23.97 -12.35 -9.67
CA THR A 43 23.89 -13.44 -10.65
C THR A 43 24.57 -13.09 -11.98
N ARG A 44 24.60 -11.81 -12.38
CA ARG A 44 25.38 -11.36 -13.57
C ARG A 44 26.88 -11.57 -13.36
N PHE A 45 27.41 -11.26 -12.17
CA PHE A 45 28.82 -11.49 -11.86
C PHE A 45 29.15 -12.99 -11.75
N LEU A 46 28.31 -13.75 -11.03
CA LEU A 46 28.48 -15.20 -10.86
C LEU A 46 28.33 -15.98 -12.17
N GLY A 47 27.52 -15.51 -13.09
CA GLY A 47 27.33 -16.11 -14.42
C GLY A 47 28.60 -16.18 -15.28
N ARG A 48 29.65 -15.48 -14.90
CA ARG A 48 30.96 -15.59 -15.57
C ARG A 48 31.64 -16.92 -15.34
N LYS A 49 31.44 -17.54 -14.18
CA LYS A 49 32.06 -18.81 -13.79
C LYS A 49 31.05 -19.94 -13.66
N PHE A 50 29.87 -19.66 -13.16
CA PHE A 50 28.87 -20.67 -12.81
C PHE A 50 27.77 -20.81 -13.86
N GLU A 51 27.57 -22.02 -14.32
CA GLU A 51 26.60 -22.33 -15.39
C GLU A 51 25.15 -22.10 -14.95
N TRP A 52 24.82 -22.40 -13.67
CA TRP A 52 23.47 -22.14 -13.15
C TRP A 52 23.11 -20.65 -13.21
N ALA A 53 24.05 -19.77 -12.88
CA ALA A 53 23.84 -18.32 -12.93
C ALA A 53 23.75 -17.83 -14.38
N ARG A 54 24.47 -18.44 -15.33
CA ARG A 54 24.31 -18.17 -16.78
C ARG A 54 22.94 -18.57 -17.26
N ARG A 55 22.47 -19.79 -16.92
CA ARG A 55 21.12 -20.27 -17.30
C ARG A 55 20.04 -19.39 -16.71
N PHE A 56 20.15 -19.00 -15.44
CA PHE A 56 19.22 -18.08 -14.79
C PHE A 56 19.18 -16.72 -15.49
N ASN A 57 20.35 -16.13 -15.77
CA ASN A 57 20.42 -14.85 -16.49
C ASN A 57 19.83 -14.94 -17.89
N ALA A 58 20.11 -16.03 -18.63
CA ALA A 58 19.54 -16.28 -19.95
C ALA A 58 18.01 -16.42 -19.90
N TRP A 59 17.49 -17.10 -18.87
CA TRP A 59 16.05 -17.22 -18.66
C TRP A 59 15.41 -15.85 -18.35
N ILE A 60 16.02 -15.05 -17.47
CA ILE A 60 15.57 -13.67 -17.18
C ILE A 60 15.58 -12.83 -18.46
N ASP A 61 16.66 -12.88 -19.24
CA ASP A 61 16.77 -12.12 -20.48
C ASP A 61 15.73 -12.55 -21.52
N ALA A 62 15.50 -13.85 -21.70
CA ALA A 62 14.46 -14.37 -22.58
C ALA A 62 13.06 -13.92 -22.14
N LYS A 63 12.75 -13.99 -20.84
CA LYS A 63 11.50 -13.47 -20.28
C LYS A 63 11.37 -11.98 -20.50
N TRP A 64 12.45 -11.21 -20.28
CA TRP A 64 12.48 -9.77 -20.52
C TRP A 64 12.30 -9.40 -21.98
N HIS A 65 12.95 -10.11 -22.88
CA HIS A 65 12.78 -9.93 -24.34
C HIS A 65 11.37 -10.27 -24.79
N SER A 66 10.78 -11.36 -24.29
CA SER A 66 9.40 -11.74 -24.62
C SER A 66 8.38 -10.73 -24.10
N LEU A 67 8.59 -10.22 -22.86
CA LEU A 67 7.78 -9.14 -22.28
C LEU A 67 7.93 -7.84 -23.09
N ARG A 68 9.15 -7.49 -23.49
CA ARG A 68 9.42 -6.32 -24.33
C ARG A 68 8.77 -6.44 -25.72
N ALA A 69 8.84 -7.59 -26.34
CA ALA A 69 8.19 -7.85 -27.63
C ALA A 69 6.66 -7.77 -27.54
N ARG A 70 6.07 -8.38 -26.49
CA ARG A 70 4.63 -8.28 -26.20
C ARG A 70 4.18 -6.84 -25.92
N MET A 71 5.02 -6.06 -25.22
CA MET A 71 4.76 -4.65 -24.95
C MET A 71 4.89 -3.79 -26.22
N LYS A 72 5.81 -4.11 -27.14
CA LYS A 72 6.02 -3.37 -28.40
C LYS A 72 4.88 -3.60 -29.41
N ASN A 73 4.38 -4.84 -29.50
CA ASN A 73 3.30 -5.20 -30.42
C ASN A 73 1.88 -4.79 -29.94
N GLY A 74 1.75 -4.22 -28.76
CA GLY A 74 0.48 -3.78 -28.17
C GLY A 74 0.47 -2.30 -27.77
N GLN A 75 1.45 -1.52 -28.18
CA GLN A 75 1.54 -0.12 -27.77
C GLN A 75 0.47 0.72 -28.48
N ASN A 76 -0.53 1.14 -27.72
CA ASN A 76 -1.27 2.35 -28.00
C ASN A 76 -0.24 3.51 -28.01
N PRO A 77 -0.13 4.29 -29.10
CA PRO A 77 0.82 5.41 -29.20
C PRO A 77 0.72 6.40 -28.04
N ASP A 78 -0.44 6.49 -27.39
CA ASP A 78 -0.68 7.37 -26.24
C ASP A 78 -0.19 6.77 -24.89
N ARG A 79 0.38 5.55 -24.88
CA ARG A 79 0.82 4.91 -23.67
C ARG A 79 2.25 5.32 -23.29
N PRO A 80 2.48 5.75 -22.01
CA PRO A 80 3.83 6.09 -21.57
C PRO A 80 4.80 4.92 -21.73
N LYS A 81 6.04 5.20 -22.11
CA LYS A 81 7.11 4.18 -22.23
C LYS A 81 7.34 3.51 -20.88
N LEU A 82 7.66 2.20 -20.88
CA LEU A 82 7.87 1.40 -19.67
C LEU A 82 8.83 2.04 -18.66
N TRP A 83 9.96 2.58 -19.16
CA TRP A 83 10.96 3.18 -18.28
C TRP A 83 10.40 4.34 -17.44
N ARG A 84 9.41 5.10 -17.95
CA ARG A 84 8.76 6.19 -17.20
C ARG A 84 7.95 5.66 -16.02
N TRP A 85 7.27 4.54 -16.20
CA TRP A 85 6.58 3.86 -15.11
C TRP A 85 7.56 3.40 -14.04
N ILE A 86 8.68 2.76 -14.45
CA ILE A 86 9.70 2.27 -13.51
C ILE A 86 10.35 3.43 -12.76
N VAL A 87 10.85 4.44 -13.48
CA VAL A 87 11.52 5.60 -12.86
C VAL A 87 10.54 6.36 -11.95
N GLY A 88 9.29 6.52 -12.39
CA GLY A 88 8.27 7.18 -11.59
C GLY A 88 7.94 6.40 -10.31
N THR A 89 7.80 5.07 -10.39
CA THR A 89 7.59 4.22 -9.21
C THR A 89 8.74 4.35 -8.22
N ILE A 90 9.99 4.26 -8.70
CA ILE A 90 11.18 4.43 -7.85
C ILE A 90 11.19 5.82 -7.19
N ALA A 91 10.91 6.87 -7.96
CA ALA A 91 10.89 8.24 -7.43
C ALA A 91 9.78 8.43 -6.36
N ILE A 92 8.59 7.85 -6.58
CA ILE A 92 7.49 7.87 -5.61
C ILE A 92 7.88 7.15 -4.33
N LEU A 93 8.46 5.94 -4.42
CA LEU A 93 8.86 5.16 -3.26
C LEU A 93 10.00 5.84 -2.48
N ILE A 94 10.98 6.43 -3.16
CA ILE A 94 12.06 7.21 -2.51
C ILE A 94 11.46 8.43 -1.80
N ALA A 95 10.51 9.12 -2.40
CA ALA A 95 9.85 10.26 -1.78
C ALA A 95 9.05 9.84 -0.54
N TRP A 96 8.31 8.74 -0.63
CA TRP A 96 7.55 8.21 0.51
C TRP A 96 8.46 7.75 1.64
N GLN A 97 9.36 6.82 1.37
CA GLN A 97 10.23 6.23 2.41
C GLN A 97 11.30 7.22 2.91
N GLY A 98 11.88 8.03 2.03
CA GLY A 98 12.92 8.99 2.41
C GLY A 98 12.35 10.25 3.06
N PHE A 99 11.61 11.07 2.29
CA PHE A 99 11.04 12.30 2.84
C PHE A 99 9.91 12.02 3.84
N GLY A 100 9.16 10.92 3.65
CA GLY A 100 8.15 10.48 4.61
C GLY A 100 8.76 10.17 5.96
N ALA A 101 9.85 9.39 6.01
CA ALA A 101 10.56 9.09 7.26
C ALA A 101 11.08 10.36 7.95
N ILE A 102 11.64 11.32 7.18
CA ILE A 102 12.09 12.60 7.75
C ILE A 102 10.91 13.35 8.41
N LEU A 103 9.75 13.38 7.76
CA LEU A 103 8.56 14.04 8.32
C LEU A 103 8.03 13.30 9.55
N THR A 104 8.01 11.97 9.53
CA THR A 104 7.60 11.15 10.68
C THR A 104 8.49 11.42 11.88
N ILE A 105 9.83 11.36 11.70
CA ILE A 105 10.79 11.64 12.76
C ILE A 105 10.62 13.08 13.27
N GLY A 106 10.54 14.05 12.36
CA GLY A 106 10.36 15.46 12.73
C GLY A 106 9.06 15.72 13.51
N ALA A 107 7.96 15.10 13.11
CA ALA A 107 6.68 15.19 13.81
C ALA A 107 6.73 14.48 15.17
N ALA A 108 7.32 13.29 15.22
CA ALA A 108 7.50 12.56 16.47
C ALA A 108 8.30 13.39 17.49
N VAL A 109 9.44 13.92 17.10
CA VAL A 109 10.26 14.82 17.96
C VAL A 109 9.46 16.06 18.37
N TYR A 110 8.71 16.66 17.45
CA TYR A 110 7.85 17.81 17.77
C TYR A 110 6.79 17.48 18.83
N PHE A 111 6.24 16.27 18.80
CA PHE A 111 5.26 15.79 19.78
C PHE A 111 5.89 15.25 21.08
N GLY A 112 7.22 15.33 21.22
CA GLY A 112 7.92 14.99 22.46
C GLY A 112 8.45 13.56 22.52
N PHE A 113 8.52 12.86 21.37
CA PHE A 113 9.20 11.58 21.30
C PHE A 113 10.72 11.79 21.34
N ASP A 114 11.41 11.19 22.28
CA ASP A 114 12.86 11.13 22.26
C ASP A 114 13.32 10.20 21.11
N LEU A 115 14.41 10.57 20.43
CA LEU A 115 14.95 9.75 19.33
C LEU A 115 15.33 8.34 19.80
N GLU A 116 15.84 8.20 21.03
CA GLU A 116 16.16 6.89 21.61
C GLU A 116 14.89 6.02 21.75
N VAL A 117 13.80 6.62 22.20
CA VAL A 117 12.50 5.93 22.33
C VAL A 117 11.91 5.62 20.96
N LEU A 118 12.05 6.51 19.98
CA LEU A 118 11.51 6.31 18.63
C LEU A 118 12.14 5.10 17.91
N PHE A 119 13.42 4.84 18.18
CA PHE A 119 14.16 3.72 17.58
C PHE A 119 14.36 2.54 18.55
N ALA A 120 13.75 2.58 19.73
CA ALA A 120 13.83 1.50 20.69
C ALA A 120 13.12 0.25 20.17
N THR A 121 13.79 -0.88 20.35
CA THR A 121 13.27 -2.22 20.01
C THR A 121 13.13 -3.10 21.25
N ASP A 122 13.51 -2.59 22.43
CA ASP A 122 13.38 -3.26 23.70
C ASP A 122 12.04 -2.92 24.39
N ASP A 123 11.61 -3.80 25.30
CA ASP A 123 10.32 -3.68 25.97
C ASP A 123 10.18 -2.34 26.75
N ALA A 124 11.26 -1.83 27.31
CA ALA A 124 11.26 -0.58 28.06
C ALA A 124 11.03 0.65 27.15
N GLY A 125 11.66 0.68 25.99
CA GLY A 125 11.46 1.74 25.01
C GLY A 125 10.08 1.67 24.36
N LEU A 126 9.60 0.47 24.04
CA LEU A 126 8.23 0.26 23.53
C LEU A 126 7.17 0.69 24.54
N ALA A 127 7.38 0.41 25.84
CA ALA A 127 6.50 0.88 26.90
C ALA A 127 6.42 2.42 26.92
N LYS A 128 7.57 3.12 26.81
CA LYS A 128 7.61 4.59 26.74
C LYS A 128 6.91 5.13 25.48
N GLN A 129 7.01 4.45 24.34
CA GLN A 129 6.28 4.84 23.13
C GLN A 129 4.75 4.79 23.37
N ARG A 130 4.26 3.81 24.13
CA ARG A 130 2.84 3.66 24.45
C ARG A 130 2.32 4.70 25.47
N GLU A 131 3.19 5.35 26.22
CA GLU A 131 2.80 6.44 27.14
C GLU A 131 2.39 7.73 26.42
N LEU A 132 2.76 7.87 25.15
CA LEU A 132 2.45 9.06 24.37
C LEU A 132 1.01 9.04 23.86
N PRO A 133 0.36 10.21 23.73
CA PRO A 133 -1.02 10.28 23.26
C PRO A 133 -1.18 9.60 21.90
N PRO A 134 -2.08 8.63 21.72
CA PRO A 134 -2.24 7.88 20.45
C PRO A 134 -2.44 8.78 19.23
N TRP A 135 -3.12 9.94 19.39
CA TRP A 135 -3.31 10.90 18.30
C TRP A 135 -2.00 11.50 17.78
N SER A 136 -0.98 11.68 18.64
CA SER A 136 0.31 12.24 18.22
C SER A 136 1.14 11.20 17.43
N ALA A 137 1.11 9.95 17.86
CA ALA A 137 1.70 8.83 17.12
C ALA A 137 1.03 8.65 15.75
N ALA A 138 -0.32 8.69 15.70
CA ALA A 138 -1.07 8.68 14.45
C ALA A 138 -0.68 9.85 13.53
N ALA A 139 -0.58 11.07 14.07
CA ALA A 139 -0.19 12.25 13.31
C ALA A 139 1.23 12.08 12.73
N ALA A 140 2.20 11.64 13.55
CA ALA A 140 3.58 11.40 13.13
C ALA A 140 3.68 10.34 12.01
N THR A 141 2.88 9.28 12.08
CA THR A 141 2.81 8.25 11.04
C THR A 141 2.15 8.79 9.76
N LEU A 142 1.00 9.45 9.88
CA LEU A 142 0.19 9.86 8.74
C LEU A 142 0.79 11.01 7.93
N VAL A 143 1.63 11.88 8.52
CA VAL A 143 2.33 12.94 7.78
C VAL A 143 3.29 12.38 6.71
N SER A 144 3.78 11.15 6.87
CA SER A 144 4.63 10.46 5.88
C SER A 144 3.94 10.28 4.52
N PHE A 145 2.62 10.27 4.49
CA PHE A 145 1.83 10.11 3.27
C PHE A 145 1.71 11.42 2.45
N ILE A 146 2.07 12.57 3.00
CA ILE A 146 2.09 13.83 2.25
C ILE A 146 3.11 13.79 1.11
N PRO A 147 4.39 13.41 1.32
CA PRO A 147 5.34 13.22 0.22
C PRO A 147 4.90 12.13 -0.76
N PHE A 148 4.30 11.05 -0.29
CA PHE A 148 3.77 9.99 -1.14
C PHE A 148 2.68 10.50 -2.09
N PHE A 149 1.70 11.23 -1.55
CA PHE A 149 0.64 11.89 -2.30
C PHE A 149 1.20 12.83 -3.36
N LEU A 150 2.05 13.78 -2.94
CA LEU A 150 2.63 14.78 -3.83
C LEU A 150 3.53 14.16 -4.90
N ALA A 151 4.39 13.22 -4.53
CA ALA A 151 5.27 12.53 -5.47
C ALA A 151 4.49 11.77 -6.53
N THR A 152 3.37 11.12 -6.18
CA THR A 152 2.52 10.43 -7.15
C THR A 152 1.92 11.40 -8.16
N LEU A 153 1.43 12.55 -7.73
CA LEU A 153 0.92 13.60 -8.63
C LEU A 153 2.01 14.18 -9.53
N ILE A 154 3.18 14.50 -8.95
CA ILE A 154 4.34 15.05 -9.66
C ILE A 154 4.86 14.04 -10.69
N ALA A 155 5.05 12.78 -10.30
CA ALA A 155 5.51 11.74 -11.21
C ALA A 155 4.51 11.51 -12.36
N TYR A 156 3.21 11.50 -12.08
CA TYR A 156 2.19 11.34 -13.10
C TYR A 156 2.20 12.52 -14.10
N ARG A 157 2.32 13.74 -13.58
CA ARG A 157 2.32 14.96 -14.41
C ARG A 157 3.59 15.13 -15.23
N PHE A 158 4.76 14.91 -14.62
CA PHE A 158 6.03 15.27 -15.23
C PHE A 158 6.80 14.07 -15.81
N ILE A 159 6.77 12.91 -15.17
CA ILE A 159 7.46 11.70 -15.67
C ILE A 159 6.60 11.00 -16.72
N LEU A 160 5.31 10.75 -16.45
CA LEU A 160 4.41 10.17 -17.44
C LEU A 160 3.93 11.19 -18.48
N LYS A 161 4.04 12.48 -18.17
CA LYS A 161 3.55 13.59 -19.01
C LYS A 161 2.05 13.50 -19.30
N ARG A 162 1.26 13.13 -18.27
CA ARG A 162 -0.19 13.01 -18.34
C ARG A 162 -0.88 14.06 -17.47
N PRO A 163 -2.07 14.54 -17.85
CA PRO A 163 -2.84 15.44 -16.99
C PRO A 163 -3.31 14.69 -15.73
N ILE A 164 -3.16 15.32 -14.55
CA ILE A 164 -3.50 14.74 -13.23
C ILE A 164 -4.94 14.22 -13.19
N LYS A 165 -5.88 14.89 -13.88
CA LYS A 165 -7.26 14.43 -13.99
C LYS A 165 -7.38 12.97 -14.41
N LYS A 166 -6.55 12.50 -15.38
CA LYS A 166 -6.55 11.10 -15.85
C LYS A 166 -6.02 10.09 -14.83
N LEU A 167 -5.40 10.56 -13.76
CA LEU A 167 -5.03 9.72 -12.64
C LEU A 167 -6.27 9.39 -11.79
N LEU A 168 -7.17 10.34 -11.64
CA LEU A 168 -8.33 10.28 -10.77
C LEU A 168 -9.59 9.75 -11.45
N THR A 169 -9.90 10.25 -12.66
CA THR A 169 -11.19 9.97 -13.31
C THR A 169 -11.10 10.16 -14.83
N ILE A 170 -11.93 9.40 -15.55
CA ILE A 170 -12.19 9.63 -16.98
C ILE A 170 -13.27 10.68 -17.21
N HIS A 171 -14.06 11.00 -16.18
CA HIS A 171 -15.15 12.00 -16.28
C HIS A 171 -14.60 13.42 -16.34
N ASP A 172 -15.44 14.39 -16.74
CA ASP A 172 -15.02 15.79 -16.88
C ASP A 172 -14.63 16.43 -15.56
N ARG A 173 -15.26 16.03 -14.47
CA ARG A 173 -15.01 16.53 -13.12
C ARG A 173 -14.98 15.37 -12.12
N TYR A 174 -14.25 15.56 -11.04
CA TYR A 174 -14.29 14.69 -9.86
C TYR A 174 -15.68 14.77 -9.21
N SER A 175 -16.22 13.64 -8.82
CA SER A 175 -17.56 13.54 -8.22
C SER A 175 -17.47 13.21 -6.73
N TRP A 176 -17.61 14.19 -5.88
CA TRP A 176 -17.74 14.00 -4.43
C TRP A 176 -18.92 13.08 -4.06
N LYS A 177 -20.00 13.12 -4.84
CA LYS A 177 -21.13 12.23 -4.65
C LYS A 177 -20.73 10.76 -4.75
N ARG A 178 -19.86 10.39 -5.70
CA ARG A 178 -19.32 9.03 -5.81
C ARG A 178 -18.41 8.67 -4.64
N THR A 179 -17.60 9.60 -4.16
CA THR A 179 -16.78 9.40 -2.96
C THR A 179 -17.66 9.08 -1.75
N TRP A 180 -18.75 9.84 -1.54
CA TRP A 180 -19.70 9.57 -0.48
C TRP A 180 -20.49 8.27 -0.67
N ILE A 181 -20.78 7.86 -1.91
CA ILE A 181 -21.35 6.54 -2.20
C ILE A 181 -20.38 5.45 -1.73
N GLY A 182 -19.09 5.57 -2.03
CA GLY A 182 -18.06 4.63 -1.57
C GLY A 182 -18.01 4.54 -0.05
N PHE A 183 -17.92 5.68 0.61
CA PHE A 183 -17.91 5.78 2.07
C PHE A 183 -19.18 5.15 2.69
N ALA A 184 -20.36 5.58 2.27
CA ALA A 184 -21.63 5.12 2.83
C ALA A 184 -21.90 3.64 2.54
N SER A 185 -21.49 3.13 1.37
CA SER A 185 -21.62 1.71 1.05
C SER A 185 -20.74 0.84 1.94
N PHE A 186 -19.50 1.27 2.17
CA PHE A 186 -18.58 0.56 3.05
C PHE A 186 -19.10 0.58 4.49
N ALA A 187 -19.48 1.74 5.00
CA ALA A 187 -20.03 1.91 6.35
C ALA A 187 -21.31 1.08 6.56
N ALA A 188 -22.23 1.09 5.59
CA ALA A 188 -23.49 0.35 5.68
C ALA A 188 -23.29 -1.18 5.78
N ILE A 189 -22.15 -1.70 5.33
CA ILE A 189 -21.84 -3.12 5.42
C ILE A 189 -20.98 -3.39 6.65
N SER A 190 -19.91 -2.63 6.86
CA SER A 190 -18.92 -2.86 7.92
C SER A 190 -19.49 -2.61 9.32
N LEU A 191 -20.32 -1.57 9.51
CA LEU A 191 -20.89 -1.27 10.82
C LEU A 191 -21.78 -2.39 11.37
N PRO A 192 -22.76 -2.95 10.63
CA PRO A 192 -23.53 -4.10 11.12
C PRO A 192 -22.67 -5.33 11.39
N MET A 193 -21.63 -5.56 10.56
CA MET A 193 -20.68 -6.67 10.77
C MET A 193 -19.87 -6.47 12.06
N GLY A 194 -19.36 -5.25 12.29
CA GLY A 194 -18.63 -4.92 13.52
C GLY A 194 -19.52 -4.99 14.77
N VAL A 195 -20.78 -4.53 14.70
CA VAL A 195 -21.73 -4.70 15.80
C VAL A 195 -22.03 -6.18 16.05
N GLY A 196 -22.18 -6.99 15.00
CA GLY A 196 -22.37 -8.43 15.11
C GLY A 196 -21.18 -9.10 15.81
N ASP A 197 -19.96 -8.75 15.42
CA ASP A 197 -18.74 -9.27 16.04
C ASP A 197 -18.63 -8.86 17.52
N LEU A 198 -18.88 -7.58 17.85
CA LEU A 198 -18.91 -7.08 19.21
C LEU A 198 -19.92 -7.84 20.10
N LEU A 199 -21.11 -8.17 19.57
CA LEU A 199 -22.13 -8.90 20.33
C LEU A 199 -21.77 -10.37 20.53
N LEU A 200 -21.13 -11.01 19.54
CA LEU A 200 -20.74 -12.42 19.58
C LEU A 200 -19.48 -12.65 20.39
N ASN A 201 -18.54 -11.70 20.39
CA ASN A 201 -17.20 -11.82 20.98
C ASN A 201 -16.96 -10.74 22.04
N ARG A 202 -17.97 -10.36 22.80
CA ARG A 202 -17.97 -9.23 23.74
C ARG A 202 -16.79 -9.25 24.71
N GLU A 203 -16.35 -10.43 25.13
CA GLU A 203 -15.25 -10.61 26.10
C GLU A 203 -13.88 -10.18 25.55
N SER A 204 -13.73 -10.13 24.21
CA SER A 204 -12.51 -9.67 23.55
C SER A 204 -12.41 -8.15 23.48
N TYR A 205 -13.49 -7.44 23.80
CA TYR A 205 -13.57 -5.99 23.65
C TYR A 205 -13.54 -5.28 24.98
N THR A 206 -12.60 -4.36 25.16
CA THR A 206 -12.52 -3.48 26.32
C THR A 206 -13.00 -2.09 25.93
N TRP A 207 -13.96 -1.52 26.68
CA TRP A 207 -14.42 -0.15 26.49
C TRP A 207 -13.31 0.84 26.81
N ASN A 208 -12.99 1.74 25.88
CA ASN A 208 -11.83 2.64 25.97
C ASN A 208 -12.19 4.11 25.62
N TRP A 209 -13.43 4.53 25.85
CA TRP A 209 -13.85 5.88 25.49
C TRP A 209 -13.16 6.95 26.34
N ASP A 210 -12.33 7.77 25.70
CA ASP A 210 -11.73 8.98 26.27
C ASP A 210 -11.98 10.17 25.32
N PRO A 211 -12.94 11.09 25.66
CA PRO A 211 -13.25 12.24 24.82
C PRO A 211 -12.09 13.24 24.71
N VAL A 212 -11.20 13.31 25.71
CA VAL A 212 -10.04 14.22 25.71
C VAL A 212 -8.99 13.75 24.70
N ALA A 213 -8.74 12.45 24.65
CA ALA A 213 -7.84 11.86 23.65
C ALA A 213 -8.49 11.80 22.24
N MET A 214 -9.81 11.56 22.17
CA MET A 214 -10.54 11.44 20.91
C MET A 214 -10.65 12.78 20.16
N ALA A 215 -10.83 13.90 20.83
CA ALA A 215 -11.02 15.18 20.16
C ALA A 215 -9.83 15.59 19.26
N PRO A 216 -8.56 15.59 19.72
CA PRO A 216 -7.42 15.86 18.84
C PRO A 216 -7.22 14.76 17.79
N PHE A 217 -7.52 13.49 18.11
CA PHE A 217 -7.46 12.42 17.13
C PHE A 217 -8.45 12.63 15.98
N LEU A 218 -9.66 13.09 16.23
CA LEU A 218 -10.63 13.41 15.18
C LEU A 218 -10.10 14.47 14.22
N VAL A 219 -9.37 15.47 14.71
CA VAL A 219 -8.73 16.47 13.84
C VAL A 219 -7.68 15.80 12.95
N VAL A 220 -6.83 14.95 13.51
CA VAL A 220 -5.83 14.16 12.76
C VAL A 220 -6.53 13.25 11.73
N ALA A 221 -7.54 12.49 12.15
CA ALA A 221 -8.26 11.56 11.32
C ALA A 221 -9.00 12.24 10.16
N LEU A 222 -9.63 13.38 10.40
CA LEU A 222 -10.36 14.11 9.35
C LEU A 222 -9.44 14.90 8.39
N THR A 223 -8.19 15.17 8.78
CA THR A 223 -7.24 15.92 7.95
C THR A 223 -6.23 15.00 7.26
N LEU A 224 -5.62 14.06 7.96
CA LEU A 224 -4.51 13.25 7.44
C LEU A 224 -4.94 11.91 6.87
N LEU A 225 -5.98 11.24 7.41
CA LEU A 225 -6.48 9.98 6.81
C LEU A 225 -7.00 10.16 5.36
N PRO A 226 -7.72 11.24 5.00
CA PRO A 226 -8.07 11.47 3.60
C PRO A 226 -6.84 11.60 2.68
N ILE A 227 -5.75 12.21 3.18
CA ILE A 227 -4.49 12.31 2.42
C ILE A 227 -3.85 10.94 2.27
N GLN A 228 -3.75 10.17 3.36
CA GLN A 228 -3.19 8.82 3.38
C GLN A 228 -3.95 7.90 2.42
N THR A 229 -5.26 7.75 2.60
CA THR A 229 -6.07 6.86 1.77
C THR A 229 -6.10 7.29 0.30
N THR A 230 -6.15 8.60 0.03
CA THR A 230 -6.05 9.10 -1.35
C THR A 230 -4.67 8.85 -1.95
N ALA A 231 -3.57 9.02 -1.20
CA ALA A 231 -2.22 8.73 -1.69
C ALA A 231 -2.09 7.27 -2.13
N GLU A 232 -2.60 6.35 -1.33
CA GLU A 232 -2.60 4.93 -1.65
C GLU A 232 -3.49 4.62 -2.87
N GLU A 233 -4.69 5.18 -2.97
CA GLU A 233 -5.53 4.97 -4.14
C GLU A 233 -4.90 5.55 -5.42
N LEU A 234 -4.27 6.73 -5.34
CA LEU A 234 -3.53 7.32 -6.45
C LEU A 234 -2.39 6.40 -6.91
N PHE A 235 -1.66 5.79 -5.98
CA PHE A 235 -0.54 4.92 -6.31
C PHE A 235 -1.01 3.54 -6.78
N PHE A 236 -1.82 2.83 -6.00
CA PHE A 236 -2.21 1.45 -6.33
C PHE A 236 -3.17 1.40 -7.51
N ARG A 237 -4.19 2.26 -7.57
CA ARG A 237 -5.26 2.22 -8.58
C ARG A 237 -5.02 3.23 -9.70
N GLY A 238 -4.54 4.41 -9.37
CA GLY A 238 -4.22 5.42 -10.35
C GLY A 238 -2.94 5.14 -11.12
N TRP A 239 -1.86 4.78 -10.42
CA TRP A 239 -0.54 4.55 -11.03
C TRP A 239 -0.33 3.09 -11.43
N LEU A 240 -0.25 2.15 -10.47
CA LEU A 240 0.10 0.75 -10.75
C LEU A 240 -0.96 0.02 -11.58
N GLN A 241 -2.24 0.20 -11.26
CA GLN A 241 -3.32 -0.45 -12.02
C GLN A 241 -3.39 0.06 -13.46
N GLN A 242 -3.21 1.37 -13.70
CA GLN A 242 -3.13 1.92 -15.06
C GLN A 242 -1.88 1.41 -15.80
N TRP A 243 -0.76 1.19 -15.09
CA TRP A 243 0.41 0.55 -15.69
C TRP A 243 0.12 -0.89 -16.10
N LEU A 244 -0.53 -1.66 -15.23
CA LEU A 244 -0.90 -3.06 -15.48
C LEU A 244 -1.96 -3.20 -16.57
N ASP A 245 -2.91 -2.28 -16.66
CA ASP A 245 -3.98 -2.30 -17.66
C ASP A 245 -3.45 -1.90 -19.04
N ASN A 246 -3.29 -2.87 -19.90
CA ASN A 246 -2.90 -2.67 -21.30
C ASN A 246 -4.08 -2.72 -22.27
N GLY A 247 -5.32 -2.65 -21.76
CA GLY A 247 -6.55 -2.76 -22.54
C GLY A 247 -6.88 -4.16 -23.04
N LYS A 248 -6.03 -5.15 -22.76
CA LYS A 248 -6.20 -6.55 -23.18
C LYS A 248 -6.42 -7.51 -22.01
N LYS A 249 -6.18 -7.06 -20.79
CA LYS A 249 -6.32 -7.88 -19.58
C LYS A 249 -7.77 -7.89 -19.10
N LYS A 250 -8.20 -9.06 -18.62
CA LYS A 250 -9.51 -9.21 -17.99
C LYS A 250 -9.56 -8.44 -16.65
N GLN A 251 -10.70 -7.90 -16.31
CA GLN A 251 -10.93 -7.20 -15.04
C GLN A 251 -10.49 -8.04 -13.83
N TRP A 252 -10.79 -9.33 -13.82
CA TRP A 252 -10.34 -10.26 -12.78
C TRP A 252 -8.83 -10.26 -12.56
N THR A 253 -8.07 -10.33 -13.65
CA THR A 253 -6.60 -10.33 -13.56
C THR A 253 -6.07 -9.04 -12.96
N ILE A 254 -6.64 -7.89 -13.37
CA ILE A 254 -6.23 -6.59 -12.84
C ILE A 254 -6.60 -6.47 -11.36
N ALA A 255 -7.79 -6.92 -10.98
CA ALA A 255 -8.26 -6.83 -9.60
C ALA A 255 -7.48 -7.77 -8.65
N ILE A 256 -7.18 -9.01 -9.07
CA ILE A 256 -6.39 -9.96 -8.28
C ILE A 256 -4.96 -9.42 -8.08
N VAL A 257 -4.30 -8.98 -9.16
CA VAL A 257 -2.94 -8.43 -9.05
C VAL A 257 -2.94 -7.14 -8.23
N GLY A 258 -3.95 -6.27 -8.41
CA GLY A 258 -4.11 -5.06 -7.62
C GLY A 258 -4.33 -5.33 -6.13
N GLY A 259 -5.10 -6.37 -5.80
CA GLY A 259 -5.30 -6.85 -4.44
C GLY A 259 -4.01 -7.38 -3.80
N ALA A 260 -3.27 -8.22 -4.53
CA ALA A 260 -2.00 -8.75 -4.08
C ALA A 260 -0.96 -7.64 -3.85
N LEU A 261 -0.83 -6.70 -4.79
CA LEU A 261 0.10 -5.57 -4.64
C LEU A 261 -0.27 -4.65 -3.47
N PHE A 262 -1.55 -4.55 -3.15
CA PHE A 262 -2.02 -3.79 -1.99
C PHE A 262 -1.72 -4.52 -0.68
N ALA A 263 -1.91 -5.83 -0.63
CA ALA A 263 -1.64 -6.63 0.57
C ALA A 263 -0.14 -6.63 0.97
N LEU A 264 0.76 -6.68 -0.02
CA LEU A 264 2.20 -6.86 0.24
C LEU A 264 2.80 -5.87 1.27
N PRO A 265 2.67 -4.54 1.13
CA PRO A 265 3.23 -3.61 2.13
C PRO A 265 2.53 -3.72 3.48
N HIS A 266 1.25 -4.10 3.54
CA HIS A 266 0.51 -4.25 4.78
C HIS A 266 0.94 -5.46 5.61
N LEU A 267 1.67 -6.42 5.01
CA LEU A 267 2.26 -7.54 5.76
C LEU A 267 3.43 -7.11 6.67
N ALA A 268 3.93 -5.89 6.50
CA ALA A 268 4.94 -5.29 7.37
C ALA A 268 4.32 -4.42 8.47
N ASN A 269 3.00 -4.34 8.56
CA ASN A 269 2.32 -3.59 9.60
C ASN A 269 2.53 -4.25 10.98
N PRO A 270 2.65 -3.45 12.06
CA PRO A 270 2.88 -3.98 13.41
C PRO A 270 1.83 -4.98 13.88
N GLU A 271 0.56 -4.76 13.53
CA GLU A 271 -0.54 -5.66 13.86
C GLU A 271 -0.45 -7.04 13.19
N VAL A 272 0.41 -7.19 12.16
CA VAL A 272 0.67 -8.49 11.50
C VAL A 272 1.87 -9.13 12.20
N SER A 273 1.68 -9.56 13.44
CA SER A 273 2.69 -10.26 14.23
C SER A 273 2.63 -11.77 14.02
N GLY A 274 3.79 -12.44 14.09
CA GLY A 274 3.91 -13.89 14.05
C GLY A 274 4.04 -14.48 12.64
N ASN A 275 4.00 -15.81 12.57
CA ASN A 275 4.26 -16.58 11.34
C ASN A 275 3.01 -16.82 10.47
N GLU A 276 1.84 -16.37 10.90
CA GLU A 276 0.57 -16.62 10.21
C GLU A 276 0.21 -15.49 9.24
N LEU A 277 0.85 -15.46 8.09
CA LEU A 277 0.57 -14.46 7.05
C LEU A 277 -0.67 -14.76 6.18
N PHE A 278 -1.22 -15.97 6.27
CA PHE A 278 -2.28 -16.43 5.36
C PHE A 278 -3.56 -15.58 5.46
N PHE A 279 -4.10 -15.40 6.65
CA PHE A 279 -5.33 -14.62 6.84
C PHE A 279 -5.15 -13.11 6.67
N PRO A 280 -4.05 -12.48 7.13
CA PRO A 280 -3.72 -11.11 6.77
C PRO A 280 -3.65 -10.86 5.25
N ILE A 281 -3.01 -11.76 4.48
CA ILE A 281 -2.97 -11.69 3.01
C ILE A 281 -4.39 -11.72 2.42
N ILE A 282 -5.25 -12.60 2.91
CA ILE A 282 -6.64 -12.70 2.44
C ILE A 282 -7.40 -11.41 2.78
N SER A 283 -7.28 -10.91 4.01
CA SER A 283 -7.99 -9.73 4.49
C SER A 283 -7.61 -8.49 3.67
N TYR A 284 -6.34 -8.12 3.65
CA TYR A 284 -5.86 -6.97 2.87
C TYR A 284 -6.03 -7.18 1.36
N GLY A 285 -5.82 -8.41 0.88
CA GLY A 285 -5.99 -8.77 -0.53
C GLY A 285 -7.43 -8.65 -1.01
N ALA A 286 -8.41 -9.04 -0.19
CA ALA A 286 -9.84 -8.92 -0.51
C ALA A 286 -10.27 -7.44 -0.60
N VAL A 287 -9.87 -6.61 0.38
CA VAL A 287 -10.13 -5.16 0.33
C VAL A 287 -9.42 -4.55 -0.89
N GLY A 288 -8.15 -4.88 -1.10
CA GLY A 288 -7.39 -4.43 -2.27
C GLY A 288 -8.02 -4.84 -3.60
N PHE A 289 -8.53 -6.07 -3.70
CA PHE A 289 -9.30 -6.56 -4.85
C PHE A 289 -10.57 -5.75 -5.07
N MET A 290 -11.35 -5.53 -4.03
CA MET A 290 -12.59 -4.76 -4.08
C MET A 290 -12.38 -3.36 -4.66
N LEU A 291 -11.38 -2.64 -4.15
CA LEU A 291 -11.05 -1.29 -4.59
C LEU A 291 -10.52 -1.28 -6.04
N ALA A 292 -9.69 -2.26 -6.41
CA ALA A 292 -9.18 -2.41 -7.77
C ALA A 292 -10.29 -2.78 -8.77
N TRP A 293 -11.19 -3.69 -8.38
CA TRP A 293 -12.36 -4.06 -9.20
C TRP A 293 -13.27 -2.88 -9.46
N THR A 294 -13.62 -2.13 -8.41
CA THR A 294 -14.50 -0.97 -8.48
C THR A 294 -13.89 0.12 -9.37
N THR A 295 -12.61 0.42 -9.17
CA THR A 295 -11.89 1.38 -10.02
C THR A 295 -11.84 0.94 -11.49
N PHE A 296 -11.60 -0.35 -11.77
CA PHE A 296 -11.59 -0.85 -13.15
C PHE A 296 -12.97 -0.75 -13.79
N ARG A 297 -14.05 -1.12 -13.06
CA ARG A 297 -15.43 -1.05 -13.52
C ARG A 297 -15.85 0.39 -13.86
N ASP A 298 -15.56 1.33 -12.96
CA ASP A 298 -16.09 2.69 -13.01
C ASP A 298 -15.14 3.65 -13.74
N LYS A 299 -13.89 3.23 -14.00
CA LYS A 299 -12.82 4.05 -14.59
C LYS A 299 -12.53 5.33 -13.81
N THR A 300 -12.72 5.30 -12.51
CA THR A 300 -12.53 6.43 -11.59
C THR A 300 -12.17 5.94 -10.19
N LEU A 301 -11.40 6.73 -9.43
CA LEU A 301 -10.98 6.41 -8.06
C LEU A 301 -12.00 6.83 -6.99
N GLU A 302 -13.02 7.59 -7.33
CA GLU A 302 -13.89 8.29 -6.39
C GLU A 302 -14.54 7.35 -5.37
N ILE A 303 -15.14 6.23 -5.83
CA ILE A 303 -15.75 5.23 -4.95
C ILE A 303 -14.70 4.51 -4.11
N ALA A 304 -13.55 4.18 -4.70
CA ALA A 304 -12.45 3.53 -3.99
C ALA A 304 -11.87 4.43 -2.89
N ILE A 305 -11.63 5.71 -3.17
CA ILE A 305 -11.18 6.70 -2.17
C ILE A 305 -12.17 6.79 -1.00
N GLY A 306 -13.46 6.87 -1.29
CA GLY A 306 -14.49 6.95 -0.25
C GLY A 306 -14.57 5.68 0.61
N ALA A 307 -14.51 4.51 0.00
CA ALA A 307 -14.53 3.23 0.71
C ALA A 307 -13.28 3.01 1.54
N HIS A 308 -12.10 3.35 1.01
CA HIS A 308 -10.84 3.23 1.73
C HIS A 308 -10.79 4.19 2.93
N PHE A 309 -11.23 5.43 2.74
CA PHE A 309 -11.35 6.37 3.84
C PHE A 309 -12.34 5.86 4.92
N ALA A 310 -13.49 5.31 4.53
CA ALA A 310 -14.43 4.72 5.48
C ALA A 310 -13.81 3.57 6.26
N ASN A 311 -13.05 2.67 5.60
CA ASN A 311 -12.35 1.56 6.25
C ASN A 311 -11.41 2.06 7.36
N ASN A 312 -10.50 2.96 7.01
CA ASN A 312 -9.48 3.42 7.95
C ASN A 312 -10.08 4.32 9.04
N PHE A 313 -11.01 5.20 8.68
CA PHE A 313 -11.66 6.11 9.62
C PHE A 313 -12.54 5.36 10.64
N LEU A 314 -13.41 4.46 10.18
CA LEU A 314 -14.27 3.68 11.07
C LEU A 314 -13.44 2.70 11.92
N GLY A 315 -12.45 2.04 11.34
CA GLY A 315 -11.51 1.19 12.08
C GLY A 315 -10.86 1.97 13.22
N SER A 316 -10.21 3.09 12.91
CA SER A 316 -9.50 3.89 13.93
C SER A 316 -10.40 4.46 15.01
N ILE A 317 -11.68 4.76 14.74
CA ILE A 317 -12.59 5.31 15.75
C ILE A 317 -13.25 4.23 16.59
N LEU A 318 -13.58 3.09 15.98
CA LEU A 318 -14.40 2.08 16.61
C LEU A 318 -13.57 1.07 17.41
N VAL A 319 -12.52 0.53 16.81
CA VAL A 319 -11.72 -0.53 17.44
C VAL A 319 -10.25 -0.37 17.07
N SER A 320 -9.37 -0.44 18.05
CA SER A 320 -7.92 -0.45 17.87
C SER A 320 -7.27 -1.58 18.64
N THR A 321 -6.07 -1.97 18.23
CA THR A 321 -5.18 -2.88 18.97
C THR A 321 -3.98 -2.08 19.49
N GLU A 322 -3.24 -2.65 20.45
CA GLU A 322 -2.01 -2.02 20.97
C GLU A 322 -0.97 -1.80 19.86
N ASP A 323 -0.86 -2.76 18.94
CA ASP A 323 0.10 -2.74 17.84
C ASP A 323 -0.51 -2.21 16.53
N SER A 324 -1.54 -1.37 16.60
CA SER A 324 -2.16 -0.82 15.40
C SER A 324 -1.20 0.08 14.62
N SER A 325 -1.13 -0.09 13.30
CA SER A 325 -0.38 0.79 12.38
C SER A 325 -0.87 2.24 12.39
N ILE A 326 -2.10 2.47 12.85
CA ILE A 326 -2.66 3.81 13.10
C ILE A 326 -3.11 3.84 14.57
N PRO A 327 -2.21 4.16 15.52
CA PRO A 327 -2.57 4.26 16.93
C PRO A 327 -3.72 5.24 17.14
N SER A 328 -4.76 4.82 17.84
CA SER A 328 -5.97 5.63 17.98
C SER A 328 -6.66 5.42 19.32
N PRO A 329 -7.25 6.49 19.90
CA PRO A 329 -8.11 6.42 21.08
C PRO A 329 -9.50 5.95 20.65
N SER A 330 -9.61 4.69 20.22
CA SER A 330 -10.85 4.09 19.73
C SER A 330 -11.90 3.90 20.85
N LEU A 331 -13.15 3.66 20.45
CA LEU A 331 -14.23 3.35 21.41
C LEU A 331 -13.98 2.03 22.16
N PHE A 332 -13.39 1.06 21.48
CA PHE A 332 -13.03 -0.24 22.01
C PHE A 332 -11.58 -0.58 21.68
N THR A 333 -10.93 -1.33 22.55
CA THR A 333 -9.64 -1.97 22.29
C THR A 333 -9.78 -3.47 22.33
N THR A 334 -8.95 -4.16 21.53
CA THR A 334 -8.78 -5.62 21.56
C THR A 334 -7.28 -5.93 21.68
N PRO A 335 -6.89 -7.04 22.32
CA PRO A 335 -5.47 -7.39 22.45
C PRO A 335 -4.78 -7.52 21.09
N ASP A 336 -5.43 -8.23 20.17
CA ASP A 336 -4.90 -8.56 18.84
C ASP A 336 -5.99 -8.44 17.76
N VAL A 337 -5.57 -8.41 16.49
CA VAL A 337 -6.49 -8.56 15.37
C VAL A 337 -6.88 -10.03 15.21
N ALA A 338 -8.18 -10.32 15.33
CA ALA A 338 -8.71 -11.65 15.03
C ALA A 338 -8.71 -11.91 13.51
N TRP A 339 -7.57 -12.35 12.96
CA TRP A 339 -7.34 -12.43 11.51
C TRP A 339 -8.29 -13.36 10.77
N VAL A 340 -8.74 -14.49 11.39
CA VAL A 340 -9.70 -15.40 10.76
C VAL A 340 -11.04 -14.73 10.55
N PRO A 341 -11.72 -14.16 11.57
CA PRO A 341 -12.94 -13.37 11.38
C PRO A 341 -12.74 -12.17 10.45
N ALA A 342 -11.61 -11.45 10.55
CA ALA A 342 -11.32 -10.33 9.68
C ALA A 342 -11.25 -10.73 8.19
N ALA A 343 -10.60 -11.84 7.87
CA ALA A 343 -10.51 -12.37 6.51
C ALA A 343 -11.89 -12.81 5.99
N ILE A 344 -12.68 -13.52 6.79
CA ILE A 344 -14.04 -13.94 6.44
C ILE A 344 -14.90 -12.70 6.18
N SER A 345 -14.86 -11.72 7.07
CA SER A 345 -15.59 -10.45 6.93
C SER A 345 -15.21 -9.70 5.67
N ALA A 346 -13.92 -9.59 5.37
CA ALA A 346 -13.44 -8.94 4.15
C ALA A 346 -13.94 -9.66 2.89
N VAL A 347 -13.88 -10.99 2.84
CA VAL A 347 -14.36 -11.79 1.71
C VAL A 347 -15.87 -11.64 1.50
N VAL A 348 -16.65 -11.62 2.58
CA VAL A 348 -18.12 -11.43 2.52
C VAL A 348 -18.49 -10.00 2.10
N LEU A 349 -17.77 -8.99 2.61
CA LEU A 349 -17.96 -7.58 2.29
C LEU A 349 -17.80 -7.30 0.79
N VAL A 350 -16.81 -7.92 0.14
CA VAL A 350 -16.46 -7.65 -1.28
C VAL A 350 -17.64 -7.75 -2.24
N PRO A 351 -18.34 -8.89 -2.37
CA PRO A 351 -19.43 -9.01 -3.34
C PRO A 351 -20.63 -8.08 -3.01
N ILE A 352 -20.92 -7.88 -1.74
CA ILE A 352 -21.99 -6.98 -1.29
C ILE A 352 -21.67 -5.53 -1.67
N PHE A 353 -20.42 -5.10 -1.43
CA PHE A 353 -19.96 -3.76 -1.78
C PHE A 353 -20.00 -3.52 -3.30
N ILE A 354 -19.50 -4.47 -4.09
CA ILE A 354 -19.48 -4.38 -5.55
C ILE A 354 -20.91 -4.27 -6.09
N TRP A 355 -21.83 -5.07 -5.56
CA TRP A 355 -23.23 -5.04 -5.96
C TRP A 355 -23.92 -3.71 -5.56
N LEU A 356 -23.76 -3.27 -4.31
CA LEU A 356 -24.38 -2.06 -3.78
C LEU A 356 -23.90 -0.81 -4.53
N THR A 357 -22.58 -0.66 -4.67
CA THR A 357 -21.99 0.47 -5.42
C THR A 357 -22.33 0.43 -6.90
N GLY A 358 -22.51 -0.74 -7.51
CA GLY A 358 -22.98 -0.87 -8.88
C GLY A 358 -24.39 -0.31 -9.08
N LYS A 359 -25.32 -0.65 -8.17
CA LYS A 359 -26.68 -0.12 -8.20
C LYS A 359 -26.77 1.40 -7.97
N TRP A 360 -25.98 1.91 -7.02
CA TRP A 360 -26.01 3.33 -6.69
C TRP A 360 -25.32 4.19 -7.74
N ASN A 361 -24.22 3.70 -8.31
CA ASN A 361 -23.52 4.41 -9.38
C ASN A 361 -24.37 4.52 -10.66
N ALA A 362 -25.14 3.51 -11.00
CA ALA A 362 -26.08 3.53 -12.12
C ALA A 362 -27.13 4.64 -11.97
N LYS A 363 -27.63 4.89 -10.74
CA LYS A 363 -28.59 5.98 -10.44
C LYS A 363 -27.97 7.39 -10.52
N VAL A 364 -26.66 7.50 -10.48
CA VAL A 364 -25.95 8.80 -10.57
C VAL A 364 -25.58 9.14 -12.01
N ALA A 365 -25.48 8.11 -12.85
CA ALA A 365 -25.17 8.24 -14.27
C ALA A 365 -26.41 8.47 -15.15
N ALA A 366 -27.62 8.18 -14.62
CA ALA A 366 -28.92 8.47 -15.22
C ALA A 366 -29.43 9.86 -14.80
#